data_74b1606b4077f3ca43a1db30cd1d1d5d
#
_entry.id   74b1606b4077f3ca43a1db30cd1d1d5d
#
_cell.length_a   1.000
_cell.length_b   1.000
_cell.length_c   1.000
_cell.angle_alpha   90.00
_cell.angle_beta   90.00
_cell.angle_gamma   90.00
#
_symmetry.space_group_name_H-M   'P 1'
#
loop_
_entity.id
_entity.type
_entity.pdbx_description
1 polymer ?
#
loop_
_entity_poly.entity_id
_entity_poly.type
_entity_poly.pdbx_seq_one_letter_code
_entity_poly.pdbx_strand_id
1 'polypeptide(L)'
;MASVIIYFSHRGENIVNGHPLFLSKGNTQVLAEKIHKLTGAVLYEIKEKEPYSEVYEYVNERARKEYETNALPEIAGIIPSLGNFDTIYLGFPIWYRTYPRIINTFIQKAEIKGKIIKPFCTNDEGSFGTAELELASYLKGANTVKAGLSVNGYKLDECDAALEKWLSK
;
A
#
# COMPACT_ATOMS: atom_id res chain seq x y z
N MET A 1 7.72 -7.75 -19.36
CA MET A 1 6.36 -7.60 -18.82
C MET A 1 6.21 -6.20 -18.23
N ALA A 2 5.19 -5.46 -18.63
CA ALA A 2 4.98 -4.11 -18.13
C ALA A 2 4.46 -4.12 -16.70
N SER A 3 4.94 -3.21 -15.87
CA SER A 3 4.53 -3.11 -14.47
C SER A 3 4.11 -1.70 -14.08
N VAL A 4 3.26 -1.61 -13.08
CA VAL A 4 2.76 -0.38 -12.50
C VAL A 4 2.87 -0.45 -10.98
N ILE A 5 3.13 0.68 -10.35
CA ILE A 5 3.16 0.82 -8.89
C ILE A 5 1.88 1.54 -8.47
N ILE A 6 1.03 0.85 -7.76
CA ILE A 6 -0.22 1.37 -7.20
C ILE A 6 -0.04 1.43 -5.68
N TYR A 7 -0.23 2.58 -5.07
CA TYR A 7 -0.03 2.68 -3.64
C TYR A 7 -0.99 3.70 -2.99
N PHE A 8 -1.32 3.44 -1.74
CA PHE A 8 -1.91 4.39 -0.82
C PHE A 8 -0.87 4.78 0.22
N SER A 9 -0.77 6.06 0.54
CA SER A 9 0.15 6.59 1.54
C SER A 9 -0.52 7.67 2.36
N HIS A 10 -0.13 7.81 3.62
CA HIS A 10 -0.63 8.84 4.52
C HIS A 10 0.50 9.75 4.97
N ARG A 11 0.40 11.05 4.64
CA ARG A 11 1.22 12.13 5.21
C ARG A 11 0.59 12.61 6.53
N GLY A 12 1.35 13.36 7.31
CA GLY A 12 0.87 13.86 8.60
C GLY A 12 1.48 13.08 9.76
N GLU A 13 0.81 13.06 10.88
CA GLU A 13 1.28 12.30 12.03
C GLU A 13 1.16 10.80 11.79
N ASN A 14 2.28 10.12 11.95
CA ASN A 14 2.41 8.66 11.90
C ASN A 14 3.15 8.19 13.14
N ILE A 15 2.96 6.94 13.52
CA ILE A 15 3.81 6.32 14.52
C ILE A 15 5.06 5.78 13.83
N VAL A 16 6.22 6.24 14.24
CA VAL A 16 7.52 5.83 13.74
C VAL A 16 8.40 5.47 14.92
N ASN A 17 8.82 4.21 14.99
CA ASN A 17 9.58 3.66 16.13
C ASN A 17 8.87 3.91 17.49
N GLY A 18 7.55 3.71 17.51
CA GLY A 18 6.72 3.85 18.71
C GLY A 18 6.40 5.30 19.11
N HIS A 19 6.81 6.30 18.34
CA HIS A 19 6.60 7.71 18.63
C HIS A 19 5.83 8.42 17.51
N PRO A 20 4.91 9.37 17.85
CA PRO A 20 4.28 10.23 16.86
C PRO A 20 5.34 11.09 16.15
N LEU A 21 5.30 11.08 14.83
CA LEU A 21 6.16 11.89 13.98
C LEU A 21 5.35 12.45 12.82
N PHE A 22 5.46 13.76 12.58
CA PHE A 22 4.86 14.38 11.40
C PHE A 22 5.71 14.10 10.16
N LEU A 23 5.11 13.44 9.17
CA LEU A 23 5.72 13.14 7.89
C LEU A 23 5.15 14.04 6.80
N SER A 24 5.97 14.87 6.18
CA SER A 24 5.57 15.68 5.01
C SER A 24 5.28 14.81 3.79
N LYS A 25 5.92 13.65 3.73
CA LYS A 25 5.71 12.59 2.74
C LYS A 25 5.54 11.27 3.48
N GLY A 26 4.45 10.54 3.23
CA GLY A 26 4.20 9.26 3.87
C GLY A 26 5.24 8.20 3.50
N ASN A 27 5.51 7.29 4.42
CA ASN A 27 6.54 6.26 4.25
C ASN A 27 6.28 5.33 3.07
N THR A 28 5.01 4.97 2.81
CA THR A 28 4.65 4.13 1.66
C THR A 28 4.98 4.82 0.34
N GLN A 29 4.77 6.13 0.24
CA GLN A 29 5.15 6.91 -0.94
C GLN A 29 6.67 6.88 -1.15
N VAL A 30 7.46 7.06 -0.10
CA VAL A 30 8.93 6.98 -0.18
C VAL A 30 9.37 5.63 -0.73
N LEU A 31 8.79 4.54 -0.24
CA LEU A 31 9.12 3.19 -0.71
C LEU A 31 8.66 2.98 -2.17
N ALA A 32 7.48 3.47 -2.54
CA ALA A 32 7.01 3.42 -3.93
C ALA A 32 7.94 4.16 -4.91
N GLU A 33 8.44 5.33 -4.51
CA GLU A 33 9.41 6.10 -5.29
C GLU A 33 10.76 5.38 -5.44
N LYS A 34 11.21 4.63 -4.42
CA LYS A 34 12.39 3.77 -4.52
C LYS A 34 12.17 2.63 -5.53
N ILE A 35 11.01 1.98 -5.50
CA ILE A 35 10.65 0.95 -6.50
C ILE A 35 10.64 1.55 -7.91
N HIS A 36 10.05 2.73 -8.07
CA HIS A 36 10.03 3.45 -9.35
C HIS A 36 11.44 3.69 -9.90
N LYS A 37 12.35 4.17 -9.06
CA LYS A 37 13.74 4.42 -9.46
C LYS A 37 14.46 3.17 -9.96
N LEU A 38 14.18 2.02 -9.35
CA LEU A 38 14.85 0.76 -9.71
C LEU A 38 14.20 0.05 -10.89
N THR A 39 12.91 0.24 -11.11
CA THR A 39 12.14 -0.53 -12.12
C THR A 39 11.73 0.28 -13.33
N GLY A 40 11.65 1.60 -13.21
CA GLY A 40 11.03 2.49 -14.22
C GLY A 40 9.49 2.35 -14.30
N ALA A 41 8.87 1.53 -13.44
CA ALA A 41 7.43 1.33 -13.45
C ALA A 41 6.67 2.62 -13.10
N VAL A 42 5.56 2.87 -13.78
CA VAL A 42 4.75 4.08 -13.57
C VAL A 42 4.13 4.08 -12.17
N LEU A 43 4.09 5.24 -11.55
CA LEU A 43 3.47 5.46 -10.24
C LEU A 43 2.02 5.90 -10.39
N TYR A 44 1.13 5.31 -9.60
CA TYR A 44 -0.22 5.79 -9.36
C TYR A 44 -0.51 5.79 -7.87
N GLU A 45 -0.81 6.96 -7.32
CA GLU A 45 -1.22 7.11 -5.92
C GLU A 45 -2.74 7.01 -5.80
N ILE A 46 -3.20 6.09 -4.96
CA ILE A 46 -4.61 6.03 -4.55
C ILE A 46 -4.84 7.18 -3.56
N LYS A 47 -5.71 8.10 -3.92
CA LYS A 47 -6.12 9.20 -3.03
C LYS A 47 -7.58 9.02 -2.64
N GLU A 48 -7.85 9.17 -1.37
CA GLU A 48 -9.20 9.18 -0.85
C GLU A 48 -9.95 10.46 -1.28
N LYS A 49 -11.22 10.32 -1.59
CA LYS A 49 -12.10 11.45 -1.93
C LYS A 49 -12.33 12.36 -0.73
N GLU A 50 -12.49 11.76 0.44
CA GLU A 50 -12.54 12.45 1.73
C GLU A 50 -11.18 12.27 2.43
N PRO A 51 -10.33 13.32 2.49
CA PRO A 51 -8.99 13.21 3.05
C PRO A 51 -8.98 12.77 4.51
N TYR A 52 -8.02 11.91 4.87
CA TYR A 52 -7.74 11.63 6.27
C TYR A 52 -7.13 12.86 6.95
N SER A 53 -7.40 12.99 8.24
CA SER A 53 -6.77 14.02 9.07
C SER A 53 -5.24 13.89 9.06
N GLU A 54 -4.53 15.00 9.28
CA GLU A 54 -3.10 14.97 9.54
C GLU A 54 -2.78 14.63 11.02
N VAL A 55 -3.79 14.58 11.89
CA VAL A 55 -3.66 14.22 13.31
C VAL A 55 -3.88 12.73 13.50
N TYR A 56 -2.90 12.03 14.08
CA TYR A 56 -2.89 10.57 14.21
C TYR A 56 -4.16 10.02 14.89
N GLU A 57 -4.62 10.64 15.96
CA GLU A 57 -5.78 10.16 16.71
C GLU A 57 -7.05 10.05 15.83
N TYR A 58 -7.31 11.07 15.01
CA TYR A 58 -8.46 11.06 14.11
C TYR A 58 -8.31 10.08 12.94
N VAL A 59 -7.09 9.92 12.42
CA VAL A 59 -6.79 8.89 11.43
C VAL A 59 -7.06 7.51 12.00
N ASN A 60 -6.57 7.27 13.22
CA ASN A 60 -6.71 5.99 13.90
C ASN A 60 -8.17 5.65 14.18
N GLU A 61 -8.96 6.61 14.66
CA GLU A 61 -10.40 6.42 14.90
C GLU A 61 -11.16 6.09 13.60
N ARG A 62 -10.91 6.86 12.54
CA ARG A 62 -11.54 6.62 11.22
C ARG A 62 -11.13 5.28 10.64
N ALA A 63 -9.85 4.95 10.65
CA ALA A 63 -9.34 3.68 10.15
C ALA A 63 -9.91 2.48 10.91
N ARG A 64 -10.05 2.59 12.25
CA ARG A 64 -10.71 1.57 13.07
C ARG A 64 -12.16 1.35 12.64
N LYS A 65 -12.92 2.43 12.50
CA LYS A 65 -14.33 2.36 12.07
C LYS A 65 -14.48 1.74 10.67
N GLU A 66 -13.62 2.14 9.74
CA GLU A 66 -13.60 1.58 8.39
C GLU A 66 -13.27 0.08 8.40
N TYR A 67 -12.33 -0.34 9.24
CA TYR A 67 -11.99 -1.74 9.42
C TYR A 67 -13.16 -2.55 10.01
N GLU A 68 -13.77 -2.08 11.10
CA GLU A 68 -14.87 -2.76 11.80
C GLU A 68 -16.13 -2.90 10.94
N THR A 69 -16.39 -1.95 10.06
CA THR A 69 -17.56 -1.92 9.18
C THR A 69 -17.31 -2.48 7.78
N ASN A 70 -16.09 -2.93 7.47
CA ASN A 70 -15.67 -3.29 6.11
C ASN A 70 -16.01 -2.19 5.10
N ALA A 71 -15.77 -0.94 5.46
CA ALA A 71 -16.07 0.20 4.62
C ALA A 71 -15.29 0.16 3.31
N LEU A 72 -15.83 0.82 2.29
CA LEU A 72 -15.20 1.02 1.00
C LEU A 72 -15.03 2.54 0.76
N PRO A 73 -14.02 3.18 1.36
CA PRO A 73 -13.79 4.61 1.18
C PRO A 73 -13.66 4.96 -0.30
N GLU A 74 -14.31 6.03 -0.73
CA GLU A 74 -14.27 6.46 -2.12
C GLU A 74 -12.88 6.97 -2.53
N ILE A 75 -12.48 6.63 -3.74
CA ILE A 75 -11.22 7.10 -4.36
C ILE A 75 -11.51 8.38 -5.14
N ALA A 76 -10.63 9.37 -4.99
CA ALA A 76 -10.66 10.61 -5.76
C ALA A 76 -10.08 10.39 -7.17
N GLY A 77 -10.65 11.08 -8.15
CA GLY A 77 -10.15 11.06 -9.51
C GLY A 77 -10.47 9.77 -10.28
N ILE A 78 -9.70 9.53 -11.32
CA ILE A 78 -9.91 8.42 -12.25
C ILE A 78 -8.89 7.31 -11.94
N ILE A 79 -9.37 6.09 -11.77
CA ILE A 79 -8.51 4.91 -11.69
C ILE A 79 -7.97 4.63 -13.10
N PRO A 80 -6.64 4.49 -13.27
CA PRO A 80 -6.06 4.28 -14.58
C PRO A 80 -6.47 2.92 -15.15
N SER A 81 -6.54 2.84 -16.48
CA SER A 81 -6.66 1.54 -17.13
C SER A 81 -5.39 0.72 -16.89
N LEU A 82 -5.57 -0.51 -16.44
CA LEU A 82 -4.46 -1.41 -16.14
C LEU A 82 -4.23 -2.48 -17.22
N GLY A 83 -4.96 -2.41 -18.34
CA GLY A 83 -4.94 -3.41 -19.41
C GLY A 83 -3.54 -3.75 -19.93
N ASN A 84 -2.66 -2.76 -20.02
CA ASN A 84 -1.30 -2.92 -20.56
C ASN A 84 -0.25 -3.40 -19.54
N PHE A 85 -0.64 -3.66 -18.28
CA PHE A 85 0.28 -4.10 -17.24
C PHE A 85 0.02 -5.54 -16.84
N ASP A 86 1.08 -6.32 -16.68
CA ASP A 86 1.01 -7.71 -16.22
C ASP A 86 1.21 -7.80 -14.70
N THR A 87 2.04 -6.89 -14.16
CA THR A 87 2.42 -6.87 -12.75
C THR A 87 2.02 -5.56 -12.08
N ILE A 88 1.39 -5.68 -10.92
CA ILE A 88 1.04 -4.55 -10.05
C ILE A 88 1.87 -4.68 -8.76
N TYR A 89 2.75 -3.71 -8.51
CA TYR A 89 3.31 -3.49 -7.19
C TYR A 89 2.28 -2.74 -6.36
N LEU A 90 1.68 -3.38 -5.35
CA LEU A 90 0.59 -2.82 -4.56
C LEU A 90 1.09 -2.43 -3.18
N GLY A 91 1.13 -1.13 -2.89
CA GLY A 91 1.70 -0.56 -1.67
C GLY A 91 0.69 0.04 -0.71
N PHE A 92 0.92 -0.17 0.59
CA PHE A 92 0.06 0.36 1.65
C PHE A 92 0.78 0.43 3.01
N PRO A 93 0.37 1.33 3.90
CA PRO A 93 0.76 1.25 5.31
C PRO A 93 -0.04 0.16 6.02
N ILE A 94 0.49 -0.37 7.12
CA ILE A 94 -0.26 -1.29 7.99
C ILE A 94 -1.05 -0.49 9.01
N TRP A 95 -2.38 -0.59 8.92
CA TRP A 95 -3.35 -0.03 9.85
C TRP A 95 -4.20 -1.16 10.45
N TYR A 96 -4.31 -1.21 11.78
CA TYR A 96 -5.03 -2.31 12.45
C TYR A 96 -4.58 -3.71 12.01
N ARG A 97 -3.25 -3.90 11.91
CA ARG A 97 -2.59 -5.16 11.55
C ARG A 97 -2.91 -5.65 10.12
N THR A 98 -3.48 -4.81 9.28
CA THR A 98 -3.81 -5.12 7.89
C THR A 98 -3.69 -3.88 7.00
N TYR A 99 -4.09 -3.98 5.73
CA TYR A 99 -4.08 -2.84 4.82
C TYR A 99 -5.32 -1.94 5.02
N PRO A 100 -5.23 -0.63 4.71
CA PRO A 100 -6.38 0.27 4.75
C PRO A 100 -7.50 -0.15 3.79
N ARG A 101 -8.74 0.02 4.21
CA ARG A 101 -9.91 -0.44 3.44
C ARG A 101 -10.05 0.18 2.04
N ILE A 102 -9.42 1.33 1.78
CA ILE A 102 -9.39 1.93 0.44
C ILE A 102 -8.72 1.02 -0.60
N ILE A 103 -7.84 0.13 -0.19
CA ILE A 103 -7.26 -0.90 -1.06
C ILE A 103 -8.34 -1.82 -1.62
N ASN A 104 -9.32 -2.22 -0.82
CA ASN A 104 -10.47 -3.00 -1.30
C ASN A 104 -11.30 -2.23 -2.31
N THR A 105 -11.49 -0.93 -2.09
CA THR A 105 -12.17 -0.05 -3.05
C THR A 105 -11.45 -0.05 -4.40
N PHE A 106 -10.12 0.08 -4.36
CA PHE A 106 -9.30 0.02 -5.57
C PHE A 106 -9.45 -1.33 -6.29
N ILE A 107 -9.29 -2.43 -5.55
CA ILE A 107 -9.40 -3.80 -6.11
C ILE A 107 -10.76 -4.04 -6.77
N GLN A 108 -11.85 -3.54 -6.18
CA GLN A 108 -13.18 -3.71 -6.74
C GLN A 108 -13.43 -2.88 -7.99
N LYS A 109 -12.81 -1.71 -8.09
CA LYS A 109 -13.05 -0.77 -9.20
C LYS A 109 -12.06 -0.90 -10.34
N ALA A 110 -10.87 -1.42 -10.08
CA ALA A 110 -9.81 -1.57 -11.08
C ALA A 110 -9.90 -2.92 -11.81
N GLU A 111 -9.54 -2.93 -13.08
CA GLU A 111 -9.46 -4.16 -13.89
C GLU A 111 -8.18 -4.93 -13.61
N ILE A 112 -8.08 -5.56 -12.42
CA ILE A 112 -6.87 -6.25 -11.97
C ILE A 112 -6.87 -7.75 -12.19
N LYS A 113 -7.97 -8.33 -12.68
CA LYS A 113 -8.09 -9.78 -12.89
C LYS A 113 -6.99 -10.32 -13.81
N GLY A 114 -6.40 -11.44 -13.42
CA GLY A 114 -5.36 -12.12 -14.20
C GLY A 114 -3.96 -11.56 -14.04
N LYS A 115 -3.77 -10.50 -13.22
CA LYS A 115 -2.48 -9.85 -13.03
C LYS A 115 -1.69 -10.46 -11.87
N ILE A 116 -0.37 -10.30 -11.91
CA ILE A 116 0.52 -10.64 -10.82
C ILE A 116 0.52 -9.47 -9.83
N ILE A 117 0.22 -9.75 -8.57
CA ILE A 117 0.25 -8.77 -7.49
C ILE A 117 1.49 -9.01 -6.63
N LYS A 118 2.33 -7.99 -6.50
CA LYS A 118 3.50 -7.98 -5.61
C LYS A 118 3.26 -6.94 -4.52
N PRO A 119 2.77 -7.33 -3.33
CA PRO A 119 2.46 -6.38 -2.27
C PRO A 119 3.73 -5.86 -1.61
N PHE A 120 3.71 -4.58 -1.20
CA PHE A 120 4.71 -4.01 -0.31
C PHE A 120 4.03 -3.15 0.76
N CYS A 121 4.59 -3.12 1.95
CA CYS A 121 4.03 -2.32 3.02
C CYS A 121 5.09 -1.58 3.82
N THR A 122 4.64 -0.50 4.44
CA THR A 122 5.38 0.19 5.50
C THR A 122 4.64 0.04 6.81
N ASN A 123 5.37 -0.12 7.90
CA ASN A 123 4.82 -0.39 9.22
C ASN A 123 5.77 0.10 10.32
N ASP A 124 5.32 -0.02 11.56
CA ASP A 124 6.13 0.26 12.75
C ASP A 124 6.59 -1.03 13.46
N GLU A 125 5.89 -2.14 13.24
CA GLU A 125 6.11 -3.42 13.93
C GLU A 125 6.95 -4.43 13.13
N GLY A 126 7.33 -4.12 11.90
CA GLY A 126 8.20 -4.96 11.07
C GLY A 126 7.52 -6.10 10.32
N SER A 127 6.20 -6.12 10.23
CA SER A 127 5.47 -7.19 9.54
C SER A 127 4.25 -6.70 8.75
N PHE A 128 3.72 -7.56 7.89
CA PHE A 128 2.43 -7.37 7.23
C PHE A 128 1.20 -7.56 8.14
N GLY A 129 1.38 -8.03 9.37
CA GLY A 129 0.25 -8.47 10.18
C GLY A 129 -0.55 -9.55 9.44
N THR A 130 -1.84 -9.31 9.22
CA THR A 130 -2.73 -10.19 8.46
C THR A 130 -2.89 -9.78 6.98
N ALA A 131 -2.25 -8.69 6.55
CA ALA A 131 -2.50 -8.07 5.26
C ALA A 131 -2.23 -9.00 4.06
N GLU A 132 -1.14 -9.78 4.05
CA GLU A 132 -0.86 -10.71 2.95
C GLU A 132 -1.92 -11.80 2.83
N LEU A 133 -2.36 -12.37 3.95
CA LEU A 133 -3.39 -13.41 4.00
C LEU A 133 -4.75 -12.87 3.56
N GLU A 134 -5.12 -11.69 4.04
CA GLU A 134 -6.37 -11.05 3.65
C GLU A 134 -6.37 -10.69 2.15
N LEU A 135 -5.27 -10.12 1.65
CA LEU A 135 -5.13 -9.78 0.25
C LEU A 135 -5.20 -11.01 -0.66
N ALA A 136 -4.47 -12.07 -0.30
CA ALA A 136 -4.49 -13.33 -1.04
C ALA A 136 -5.90 -13.97 -1.04
N SER A 137 -6.59 -13.92 0.09
CA SER A 137 -7.98 -14.41 0.20
C SER A 137 -8.93 -13.57 -0.66
N TYR A 138 -8.80 -12.26 -0.62
CA TYR A 138 -9.65 -11.33 -1.37
C TYR A 138 -9.49 -11.48 -2.89
N LEU A 139 -8.28 -11.79 -3.35
CA LEU A 139 -7.92 -11.97 -4.75
C LEU A 139 -7.93 -13.44 -5.23
N LYS A 140 -8.36 -14.37 -4.36
CA LYS A 140 -8.33 -15.81 -4.64
C LYS A 140 -9.04 -16.16 -5.95
N GLY A 141 -8.31 -16.90 -6.80
CA GLY A 141 -8.82 -17.37 -8.10
C GLY A 141 -8.83 -16.31 -9.20
N ALA A 142 -8.53 -15.05 -8.87
CA ALA A 142 -8.50 -13.96 -9.85
C ALA A 142 -7.08 -13.52 -10.23
N ASN A 143 -6.13 -13.62 -9.27
CA ASN A 143 -4.78 -13.09 -9.42
C ASN A 143 -3.74 -14.04 -8.83
N THR A 144 -2.48 -13.88 -9.25
CA THR A 144 -1.33 -14.49 -8.59
C THR A 144 -0.75 -13.47 -7.59
N VAL A 145 -0.83 -13.77 -6.31
CA VAL A 145 -0.22 -12.92 -5.27
C VAL A 145 1.14 -13.50 -4.90
N LYS A 146 2.19 -12.70 -5.08
CA LYS A 146 3.57 -13.06 -4.74
C LYS A 146 3.89 -12.68 -3.29
N ALA A 147 4.98 -13.24 -2.76
CA ALA A 147 5.50 -12.82 -1.45
C ALA A 147 5.82 -11.32 -1.44
N GLY A 148 5.38 -10.63 -0.40
CA GLY A 148 5.50 -9.20 -0.28
C GLY A 148 6.82 -8.72 0.32
N LEU A 149 7.02 -7.39 0.28
CA LEU A 149 8.11 -6.70 0.95
C LEU A 149 7.55 -5.87 2.11
N SER A 150 8.01 -6.14 3.32
CA SER A 150 7.65 -5.38 4.54
C SER A 150 8.84 -4.53 4.99
N VAL A 151 8.64 -3.23 5.17
CA VAL A 151 9.69 -2.29 5.60
C VAL A 151 9.21 -1.46 6.78
N ASN A 152 10.02 -1.39 7.83
CA ASN A 152 9.78 -0.46 8.91
C ASN A 152 9.94 0.99 8.43
N GLY A 153 9.03 1.87 8.80
CA GLY A 153 9.06 3.26 8.39
C GLY A 153 10.32 4.02 8.82
N TYR A 154 10.94 3.63 9.93
CA TYR A 154 12.21 4.21 10.40
C TYR A 154 13.47 3.56 9.79
N LYS A 155 13.32 2.56 8.93
CA LYS A 155 14.43 1.85 8.24
C LYS A 155 14.38 1.98 6.72
N LEU A 156 13.68 2.96 6.20
CA LEU A 156 13.58 3.18 4.74
C LEU A 156 14.94 3.45 4.08
N ASP A 157 15.87 4.05 4.81
CA ASP A 157 17.23 4.31 4.31
C ASP A 157 18.11 3.05 4.28
N GLU A 158 17.69 1.99 4.97
CA GLU A 158 18.44 0.73 5.09
C GLU A 158 17.84 -0.41 4.25
N CYS A 159 16.72 -0.17 3.54
CA CYS A 159 15.96 -1.24 2.88
C CYS A 159 16.45 -1.62 1.48
N ASP A 160 17.44 -0.95 0.91
CA ASP A 160 17.81 -1.07 -0.51
C ASP A 160 18.17 -2.50 -0.90
N ALA A 161 19.00 -3.20 -0.12
CA ALA A 161 19.37 -4.58 -0.41
C ALA A 161 18.17 -5.55 -0.36
N ALA A 162 17.26 -5.37 0.60
CA ALA A 162 16.05 -6.18 0.70
C ALA A 162 15.09 -5.90 -0.46
N LEU A 163 15.00 -4.63 -0.87
CA LEU A 163 14.19 -4.19 -1.99
C LEU A 163 14.69 -4.79 -3.31
N GLU A 164 15.97 -4.69 -3.61
CA GLU A 164 16.57 -5.28 -4.81
C GLU A 164 16.38 -6.80 -4.87
N LYS A 165 16.58 -7.49 -3.75
CA LYS A 165 16.35 -8.92 -3.63
C LYS A 165 14.89 -9.30 -3.87
N TRP A 166 13.96 -8.50 -3.39
CA TRP A 166 12.52 -8.73 -3.60
C TRP A 166 12.11 -8.49 -5.05
N LEU A 167 12.64 -7.43 -5.69
CA LEU A 167 12.37 -7.11 -7.09
C LEU A 167 12.89 -8.19 -8.05
N SER A 168 13.97 -8.90 -7.69
CA SER A 168 14.57 -9.97 -8.52
C SER A 168 13.78 -11.30 -8.53
N LYS A 169 12.77 -11.46 -7.67
CA LYS A 169 11.88 -12.63 -7.56
C LYS A 169 10.59 -12.45 -8.36
#